data_0b49cfcaa72d16ea2562631f3234ee32
#
_entry.id   0b49cfcaa72d16ea2562631f3234ee32
#
_cell.length_a   1.000
_cell.length_b   1.000
_cell.length_c   1.000
_cell.angle_alpha   90.00
_cell.angle_beta   90.00
_cell.angle_gamma   90.00
#
_symmetry.space_group_name_H-M   'P 1'
#
loop_
_entity.id
_entity.type
_entity.pdbx_description
1 polymer ?
#
loop_
_entity_poly.entity_id
_entity_poly.type
_entity_poly.pdbx_seq_one_letter_code
_entity_poly.pdbx_strand_id
1 'polypeptide(L)'
;MPRYQATLLIELKDGILDPQGRAVEGVLRGLGHPVDSVRVGKVLEIVFPAENLLQAEEKALTMGRLLANPVMEVFALEALKELP
;
A
#
# COMPACT_ATOMS: atom_id res chain seq x y z
N MET A 1 -5.15 -17.37 -19.81
CA MET A 1 -4.55 -16.05 -19.49
C MET A 1 -3.49 -16.20 -18.42
N PRO A 2 -2.35 -15.52 -18.56
CA PRO A 2 -1.37 -15.46 -17.49
C PRO A 2 -1.96 -14.84 -16.22
N ARG A 3 -1.37 -15.19 -15.10
CA ARG A 3 -1.75 -14.61 -13.81
C ARG A 3 -0.63 -13.72 -13.31
N TYR A 4 -1.03 -12.62 -12.71
CA TYR A 4 -0.12 -11.63 -12.16
C TYR A 4 -0.42 -11.39 -10.70
N GLN A 5 0.60 -10.99 -9.96
CA GLN A 5 0.43 -10.54 -8.58
C GLN A 5 0.86 -9.10 -8.48
N ALA A 6 -0.05 -8.25 -8.03
CA ALA A 6 0.24 -6.85 -7.74
C ALA A 6 0.36 -6.68 -6.23
N THR A 7 1.36 -5.90 -5.81
CA THR A 7 1.53 -5.50 -4.42
C THR A 7 1.21 -4.02 -4.33
N LEU A 8 0.13 -3.68 -3.64
CA LEU A 8 -0.31 -2.30 -3.45
C LEU A 8 -0.08 -1.87 -2.01
N LEU A 9 0.53 -0.70 -1.84
CA LEU A 9 0.66 -0.07 -0.54
C LEU A 9 -0.35 1.06 -0.44
N ILE A 10 -1.17 1.05 0.60
CA ILE A 10 -2.16 2.10 0.86
C ILE A 10 -1.83 2.76 2.18
N GLU A 11 -1.69 4.09 2.17
CA GLU A 11 -1.32 4.87 3.33
C GLU A 11 -2.20 6.12 3.43
N LEU A 12 -2.26 6.69 4.63
CA LEU A 12 -2.88 8.00 4.79
C LEU A 12 -2.03 9.08 4.13
N LYS A 13 -2.69 10.09 3.60
CA LYS A 13 -2.01 11.28 3.04
C LYS A 13 -1.24 12.01 4.14
N ASP A 14 -0.19 12.72 3.74
CA ASP A 14 0.54 13.59 4.64
C ASP A 14 -0.42 14.62 5.25
N GLY A 15 -0.23 14.91 6.52
CA GLY A 15 -1.09 15.84 7.25
C GLY A 15 -2.37 15.25 7.82
N ILE A 16 -2.70 14.00 7.46
CA ILE A 16 -3.82 13.28 8.07
C ILE A 16 -3.32 12.59 9.34
N LEU A 17 -4.08 12.70 10.42
CA LEU A 17 -3.76 12.05 11.68
C LEU A 17 -3.71 10.53 11.51
N ASP A 18 -2.62 9.92 11.97
CA ASP A 18 -2.40 8.48 11.96
C ASP A 18 -2.33 7.96 13.41
N PRO A 19 -3.47 7.56 14.01
CA PRO A 19 -3.47 7.11 15.40
C PRO A 19 -2.61 5.87 15.62
N GLN A 20 -2.57 4.95 14.66
CA GLN A 20 -1.76 3.73 14.76
C GLN A 20 -0.26 4.07 14.72
N GLY A 21 0.15 4.94 13.80
CA GLY A 21 1.53 5.39 13.72
C GLY A 21 1.96 6.11 14.98
N ARG A 22 1.09 6.97 15.54
CA ARG A 22 1.33 7.64 16.83
C ARG A 22 1.53 6.65 17.97
N ALA A 23 0.70 5.62 18.01
CA ALA A 23 0.82 4.58 19.05
C ALA A 23 2.15 3.84 18.94
N VAL A 24 2.57 3.49 17.73
CA VAL A 24 3.86 2.82 17.50
C VAL A 24 5.03 3.72 17.90
N GLU A 25 4.95 5.01 17.58
CA GLU A 25 5.96 5.98 18.02
C GLU A 25 6.13 5.96 19.54
N GLY A 26 5.00 5.97 20.27
CA GLY A 26 5.02 5.94 21.73
C GLY A 26 5.67 4.69 22.29
N VAL A 27 5.36 3.54 21.71
CA VAL A 27 5.96 2.26 22.11
C VAL A 27 7.47 2.27 21.87
N LEU A 28 7.91 2.70 20.69
CA LEU A 28 9.32 2.71 20.34
C LEU A 28 10.12 3.67 21.25
N ARG A 29 9.59 4.86 21.50
CA ARG A 29 10.24 5.81 22.42
C ARG A 29 10.32 5.27 23.84
N GLY A 30 9.24 4.61 24.29
CA GLY A 30 9.21 3.98 25.60
C GLY A 30 10.23 2.85 25.76
N LEU A 31 10.61 2.21 24.66
CA LEU A 31 11.63 1.16 24.63
C LEU A 31 13.04 1.70 24.38
N GLY A 32 13.22 3.02 24.34
CA GLY A 32 14.52 3.64 24.15
C GLY A 32 14.93 3.86 22.70
N HIS A 33 14.00 3.79 21.77
CA HIS A 33 14.27 4.04 20.35
C HIS A 33 13.72 5.42 19.95
N PRO A 34 14.56 6.44 19.84
CA PRO A 34 14.10 7.79 19.45
C PRO A 34 13.80 7.81 17.95
N VAL A 35 12.53 7.82 17.61
CA VAL A 35 12.06 7.92 16.23
C VAL A 35 11.42 9.29 16.01
N ASP A 36 11.55 9.82 14.80
CA ASP A 36 10.94 11.09 14.45
C ASP A 36 9.45 10.92 14.12
N SER A 37 9.13 9.90 13.36
CA SER A 37 7.74 9.60 13.02
C SER A 37 7.59 8.15 12.59
N VAL A 38 6.36 7.66 12.68
CA VAL A 38 5.99 6.34 12.17
C VAL A 38 4.68 6.50 11.41
N ARG A 39 4.62 5.89 10.24
CA ARG A 39 3.40 5.80 9.44
C ARG A 39 2.98 4.35 9.35
N VAL A 40 1.69 4.09 9.53
CA VAL A 40 1.14 2.75 9.38
C VAL A 40 0.29 2.73 8.10
N GLY A 41 0.53 1.73 7.28
CA GLY A 41 -0.24 1.51 6.07
C GLY A 41 -0.59 0.04 5.95
N LYS A 42 -1.28 -0.31 4.87
CA LYS A 42 -1.61 -1.70 4.57
C LYS A 42 -1.06 -2.09 3.21
N VAL A 43 -0.65 -3.35 3.11
CA VAL A 43 -0.18 -3.94 1.88
C VAL A 43 -1.22 -4.95 1.41
N LEU A 44 -1.60 -4.85 0.14
CA LEU A 44 -2.52 -5.79 -0.49
C LEU A 44 -1.76 -6.53 -1.58
N GLU A 45 -1.80 -7.86 -1.55
CA GLU A 45 -1.27 -8.70 -2.62
C GLU A 45 -2.46 -9.28 -3.38
N ILE A 46 -2.64 -8.86 -4.62
CA ILE A 46 -3.79 -9.24 -5.43
C ILE A 46 -3.32 -10.07 -6.61
N VAL A 47 -3.88 -11.28 -6.73
CA VAL A 47 -3.61 -12.17 -7.86
C VAL A 47 -4.78 -12.09 -8.82
N PHE A 48 -4.50 -11.85 -10.09
CA PHE A 48 -5.54 -11.65 -11.10
C PHE A 48 -5.03 -12.03 -12.50
N PRO A 49 -5.96 -12.37 -13.42
CA PRO A 49 -5.57 -12.65 -14.80
C PRO A 49 -5.41 -11.36 -15.60
N ALA A 50 -4.46 -11.37 -16.53
CA ALA A 50 -4.30 -10.31 -17.52
C ALA A 50 -3.62 -10.88 -18.75
N GLU A 51 -3.80 -10.25 -19.88
CA GLU A 51 -3.26 -10.75 -21.17
C GLU A 51 -1.76 -10.56 -21.26
N ASN A 52 -1.24 -9.46 -20.70
CA ASN A 52 0.17 -9.12 -20.72
C ASN A 52 0.49 -8.17 -19.57
N LEU A 53 1.75 -7.84 -19.42
CA LEU A 53 2.23 -6.99 -18.32
C LEU A 53 1.61 -5.59 -18.35
N LEU A 54 1.46 -5.00 -19.53
CA LEU A 54 0.86 -3.66 -19.66
C LEU A 54 -0.59 -3.67 -19.17
N GLN A 55 -1.37 -4.66 -19.58
CA GLN A 55 -2.76 -4.79 -19.12
C GLN A 55 -2.81 -5.05 -17.62
N ALA A 56 -1.89 -5.86 -17.10
CA ALA A 56 -1.80 -6.13 -15.66
C ALA A 56 -1.54 -4.84 -14.88
N GLU A 57 -0.64 -3.98 -15.38
CA GLU A 57 -0.35 -2.70 -14.75
C GLU A 57 -1.58 -1.79 -14.73
N GLU A 58 -2.28 -1.68 -15.86
CA GLU A 58 -3.50 -0.88 -15.95
C GLU A 58 -4.57 -1.35 -14.97
N LYS A 59 -4.77 -2.66 -14.89
CA LYS A 59 -5.72 -3.25 -13.94
C LYS A 59 -5.33 -3.00 -12.50
N ALA A 60 -4.04 -3.15 -12.18
CA ALA A 60 -3.55 -2.93 -10.82
C ALA A 60 -3.74 -1.47 -10.39
N LEU A 61 -3.44 -0.52 -11.25
CA LEU A 61 -3.65 0.90 -10.96
C LEU A 61 -5.12 1.23 -10.77
N THR A 62 -5.99 0.63 -11.57
CA THR A 62 -7.45 0.80 -11.42
C THR A 62 -7.92 0.26 -10.08
N MET A 63 -7.44 -0.93 -9.69
CA MET A 63 -7.79 -1.50 -8.39
C MET A 63 -7.31 -0.62 -7.24
N GLY A 64 -6.10 -0.07 -7.35
CA GLY A 64 -5.58 0.86 -6.35
C GLY A 64 -6.48 2.08 -6.15
N ARG A 65 -6.94 2.67 -7.25
CA ARG A 65 -7.85 3.82 -7.19
C ARG A 65 -9.19 3.48 -6.55
N LEU A 66 -9.68 2.25 -6.76
CA LEU A 66 -10.95 1.81 -6.19
C LEU A 66 -10.84 1.47 -4.70
N LEU A 67 -9.66 0.99 -4.27
CA LEU A 67 -9.47 0.52 -2.91
C LEU A 67 -9.01 1.62 -1.95
N ALA A 68 -8.28 2.60 -2.42
CA ALA A 68 -7.85 3.73 -1.59
C ALA A 68 -8.97 4.77 -1.47
N ASN A 69 -9.15 5.30 -0.27
CA ASN A 69 -10.08 6.41 -0.06
C ASN A 69 -9.45 7.68 -0.65
N PRO A 70 -10.02 8.29 -1.71
CA PRO A 70 -9.36 9.40 -2.40
C PRO A 70 -9.24 10.66 -1.56
N VAL A 71 -10.04 10.79 -0.50
CA VAL A 71 -9.98 11.96 0.38
C VAL A 71 -8.83 11.83 1.38
N MET A 72 -8.62 10.64 1.93
CA MET A 72 -7.72 10.42 3.05
C MET A 72 -6.47 9.62 2.71
N GLU A 73 -6.50 8.84 1.65
CA GLU A 73 -5.45 7.86 1.36
C GLU A 73 -4.80 8.08 0.01
N VAL A 74 -3.57 7.59 -0.09
CA VAL A 74 -2.85 7.43 -1.35
C VAL A 74 -2.47 5.98 -1.51
N PHE A 75 -2.21 5.55 -2.74
CA PHE A 75 -1.71 4.21 -2.99
C PHE A 75 -0.49 4.23 -3.89
N ALA A 76 0.32 3.18 -3.80
CA ALA A 76 1.44 2.96 -4.69
C ALA A 76 1.46 1.52 -5.15
N LEU A 77 1.74 1.29 -6.43
CA LEU A 77 2.00 -0.05 -6.96
C LEU A 77 3.48 -0.35 -6.71
N GLU A 78 3.74 -1.13 -5.67
CA GLU A 78 5.12 -1.42 -5.23
C GLU A 78 5.78 -2.50 -6.08
N ALA A 79 5.01 -3.49 -6.53
CA ALA A 79 5.52 -4.58 -7.33
C ALA A 79 4.42 -5.18 -8.20
N LEU A 80 4.82 -5.72 -9.34
CA LEU A 80 3.93 -6.43 -10.25
C LEU A 80 4.76 -7.52 -10.92
N LYS A 81 4.31 -8.76 -10.79
CA LYS A 81 5.03 -9.89 -11.37
C LYS A 81 4.07 -10.90 -11.97
N GLU A 82 4.51 -11.54 -13.06
CA GLU A 82 3.81 -12.66 -13.62
C GLU A 82 4.09 -13.91 -12.77
N LEU A 83 3.04 -14.67 -12.49
CA LEU A 83 3.17 -15.93 -11.75
C LEU A 83 3.40 -17.10 -12.69
N PRO A 84 4.13 -18.13 -12.24
CA PRO A 84 4.34 -19.34 -13.06
C PRO A 84 3.05 -20.07 -13.37
#